data_91af65db03f94d03232a5f4a4b51b068
#
_entry.id   91af65db03f94d03232a5f4a4b51b068
#
_cell.length_a   1.000
_cell.length_b   1.000
_cell.length_c   1.000
_cell.angle_alpha   90.00
_cell.angle_beta   90.00
_cell.angle_gamma   90.00
#
_symmetry.space_group_name_H-M   'P 1'
#
loop_
_entity.id
_entity.type
_entity.pdbx_description
1 polymer ?
#
loop_
_entity_poly.entity_id
_entity_poly.type
_entity_poly.pdbx_seq_one_letter_code
_entity_poly.pdbx_strand_id
1 'polypeptide(L)'
;MLPRIDGLTKVIVLGITGRTGRQHSRIMREYGTNIVGGVSPRADVKDVDGVPVFADSANAVRATGATACVTMVGAMQLLDAIKDAVAAGIKLIVTPTEGMPVHDAVEALECVRAAGAMWIG
;
A
#
# COMPACT_ATOMS: atom_id res chain seq x y z
N MET A 1 -19.55 7.75 0.51
CA MET A 1 -18.76 8.37 -0.60
C MET A 1 -17.60 7.49 -0.96
N LEU A 2 -17.43 7.18 -2.24
CA LEU A 2 -16.31 6.39 -2.70
C LEU A 2 -15.02 7.22 -2.67
N PRO A 3 -13.89 6.64 -2.22
CA PRO A 3 -12.60 7.32 -2.30
C PRO A 3 -12.27 7.64 -3.75
N ARG A 4 -11.70 8.80 -3.99
CA ARG A 4 -11.24 9.20 -5.33
C ARG A 4 -9.72 9.06 -5.39
N ILE A 5 -9.26 8.47 -6.49
CA ILE A 5 -7.83 8.50 -6.82
C ILE A 5 -7.65 9.61 -7.85
N ASP A 6 -6.95 10.65 -7.47
CA ASP A 6 -6.58 11.74 -8.37
C ASP A 6 -5.13 12.16 -8.09
N GLY A 7 -4.64 13.16 -8.77
CA GLY A 7 -3.27 13.61 -8.60
C GLY A 7 -2.95 14.20 -7.22
N LEU A 8 -3.97 14.45 -6.40
CA LEU A 8 -3.83 14.98 -5.04
C LEU A 8 -3.88 13.86 -3.98
N THR A 9 -4.37 12.67 -4.33
CA THR A 9 -4.43 11.55 -3.40
C THR A 9 -3.02 11.10 -3.06
N LYS A 10 -2.68 11.10 -1.78
CA LYS A 10 -1.37 10.66 -1.30
C LYS A 10 -1.36 9.15 -1.16
N VAL A 11 -0.46 8.50 -1.89
CA VAL A 11 -0.37 7.05 -2.01
C VAL A 11 0.95 6.55 -1.44
N ILE A 12 0.90 5.48 -0.67
CA ILE A 12 2.11 4.75 -0.25
C ILE A 12 2.15 3.40 -0.97
N VAL A 13 3.35 2.89 -1.20
CA VAL A 13 3.57 1.59 -1.85
C VAL A 13 4.13 0.61 -0.84
N LEU A 14 3.36 -0.43 -0.52
CA LEU A 14 3.81 -1.51 0.36
C LEU A 14 4.63 -2.49 -0.46
N GLY A 15 5.84 -2.80 0.02
CA GLY A 15 6.76 -3.64 -0.72
C GLY A 15 7.58 -2.88 -1.76
N ILE A 16 7.79 -1.58 -1.55
CA ILE A 16 8.47 -0.70 -2.51
C ILE A 16 9.91 -1.11 -2.80
N THR A 17 10.59 -1.79 -1.88
CA THR A 17 11.98 -2.20 -2.05
C THR A 17 12.16 -3.42 -2.94
N GLY A 18 11.09 -4.16 -3.22
CA GLY A 18 11.13 -5.29 -4.13
C GLY A 18 11.29 -4.82 -5.58
N ARG A 19 11.75 -5.71 -6.45
CA ARG A 19 11.96 -5.40 -7.86
C ARG A 19 10.69 -4.87 -8.54
N THR A 20 9.58 -5.57 -8.33
CA THR A 20 8.28 -5.19 -8.89
C THR A 20 7.79 -3.89 -8.28
N GLY A 21 7.94 -3.72 -6.96
CA GLY A 21 7.55 -2.50 -6.28
C GLY A 21 8.28 -1.26 -6.78
N ARG A 22 9.58 -1.36 -6.99
CA ARG A 22 10.39 -0.27 -7.56
C ARG A 22 9.94 0.09 -8.97
N GLN A 23 9.74 -0.92 -9.81
CA GLN A 23 9.34 -0.72 -11.20
C GLN A 23 7.96 -0.09 -11.31
N HIS A 24 6.98 -0.62 -10.60
CA HIS A 24 5.61 -0.10 -10.64
C HIS A 24 5.49 1.27 -10.00
N SER A 25 6.24 1.53 -8.94
CA SER A 25 6.28 2.86 -8.32
C SER A 25 6.75 3.92 -9.33
N ARG A 26 7.81 3.60 -10.08
CA ARG A 26 8.33 4.50 -11.12
C ARG A 26 7.28 4.76 -12.21
N ILE A 27 6.63 3.71 -12.70
CA ILE A 27 5.61 3.81 -13.74
C ILE A 27 4.43 4.64 -13.26
N MET A 28 3.93 4.39 -12.05
CA MET A 28 2.82 5.14 -11.49
C MET A 28 3.15 6.64 -11.36
N ARG A 29 4.37 6.96 -10.94
CA ARG A 29 4.79 8.36 -10.82
C ARG A 29 4.86 9.04 -12.18
N GLU A 30 5.28 8.33 -13.22
CA GLU A 30 5.30 8.85 -14.58
C GLU A 30 3.91 9.19 -15.09
N TYR A 31 2.89 8.44 -14.63
CA TYR A 31 1.50 8.69 -14.97
C TYR A 31 0.82 9.71 -14.05
N GLY A 32 1.56 10.32 -13.14
CA GLY A 32 1.04 11.39 -12.29
C GLY A 32 0.50 10.94 -10.93
N THR A 33 0.68 9.67 -10.56
CA THR A 33 0.29 9.20 -9.23
C THR A 33 1.20 9.83 -8.17
N ASN A 34 0.61 10.39 -7.13
CA ASN A 34 1.36 11.06 -6.07
C ASN A 34 1.85 10.04 -5.03
N ILE A 35 2.95 9.37 -5.31
CA ILE A 35 3.59 8.44 -4.39
C ILE A 35 4.39 9.24 -3.37
N VAL A 36 3.96 9.24 -2.12
CA VAL A 36 4.57 10.05 -1.05
C VAL A 36 5.45 9.24 -0.11
N GLY A 37 5.37 7.92 -0.17
CA GLY A 37 6.18 7.06 0.68
C GLY A 37 6.08 5.60 0.27
N GLY A 38 6.93 4.79 0.85
CA GLY A 38 6.90 3.36 0.69
C GLY A 38 7.06 2.66 2.02
N VAL A 39 6.73 1.39 2.08
CA VAL A 39 6.86 0.58 3.28
C VAL A 39 7.65 -0.68 2.95
N SER A 40 8.62 -1.00 3.78
CA SER A 40 9.41 -2.23 3.65
C SER A 40 9.96 -2.61 5.01
N PRO A 41 10.05 -3.91 5.32
CA PRO A 41 10.73 -4.36 6.54
C PRO A 41 12.25 -4.22 6.49
N ARG A 42 12.81 -3.86 5.34
CA ARG A 42 14.27 -3.68 5.18
C ARG A 42 14.71 -2.36 5.80
N ALA A 43 15.34 -2.46 6.98
CA ALA A 43 15.78 -1.29 7.74
C ALA A 43 16.94 -0.53 7.09
N ASP A 44 17.67 -1.18 6.17
CA ASP A 44 18.82 -0.61 5.48
C ASP A 44 18.44 0.29 4.30
N VAL A 45 17.20 0.20 3.82
CA VAL A 45 16.73 1.01 2.69
C VAL A 45 15.87 2.15 3.21
N LYS A 46 16.36 3.38 3.05
CA LYS A 46 15.66 4.59 3.52
C LYS A 46 14.99 5.37 2.40
N ASP A 47 15.31 5.06 1.16
CA ASP A 47 14.86 5.81 -0.01
C ASP A 47 14.83 4.90 -1.24
N VAL A 48 13.80 5.06 -2.07
CA VAL A 48 13.70 4.41 -3.39
C VAL A 48 13.33 5.49 -4.39
N ASP A 49 14.28 5.84 -5.26
CA ASP A 49 14.11 6.86 -6.31
C ASP A 49 13.53 8.18 -5.77
N GLY A 50 14.01 8.62 -4.60
CA GLY A 50 13.54 9.85 -3.96
C GLY A 50 12.31 9.70 -3.08
N VAL A 51 11.71 8.49 -3.03
CA VAL A 51 10.55 8.22 -2.19
C VAL A 51 11.02 7.67 -0.84
N PRO A 52 10.67 8.31 0.29
CA PRO A 52 11.11 7.83 1.59
C PRO A 52 10.48 6.48 1.93
N VAL A 53 11.24 5.61 2.59
CA VAL A 53 10.80 4.27 2.97
C VAL A 53 10.67 4.18 4.48
N PHE A 54 9.55 3.64 4.92
CA PHE A 54 9.20 3.47 6.34
C PHE A 54 9.10 1.99 6.69
N ALA A 55 9.24 1.68 7.97
CA ALA A 55 9.22 0.30 8.45
C ALA A 55 7.82 -0.32 8.44
N ASP A 56 6.79 0.50 8.58
CA ASP A 56 5.38 0.06 8.58
C ASP A 56 4.46 1.16 8.06
N SER A 57 3.20 0.78 7.82
CA SER A 57 2.20 1.72 7.29
C SER A 57 1.88 2.85 8.28
N ALA A 58 1.85 2.56 9.57
CA ALA A 58 1.53 3.58 10.58
C ALA A 58 2.54 4.72 10.55
N ASN A 59 3.83 4.41 10.48
CA ASN A 59 4.87 5.43 10.37
C ASN A 59 4.78 6.20 9.06
N ALA A 60 4.51 5.50 7.96
CA ALA A 60 4.36 6.14 6.64
C ALA A 60 3.18 7.12 6.63
N VAL A 61 2.02 6.69 7.13
CA VAL A 61 0.83 7.55 7.18
C VAL A 61 1.06 8.76 8.09
N ARG A 62 1.68 8.54 9.23
CA ARG A 62 1.96 9.65 10.17
C ARG A 62 2.86 10.71 9.54
N ALA A 63 3.86 10.28 8.79
CA ALA A 63 4.82 11.19 8.18
C ALA A 63 4.30 11.87 6.91
N THR A 64 3.42 11.22 6.15
CA THR A 64 3.01 11.68 4.82
C THR A 64 1.57 12.13 4.71
N GLY A 65 0.69 11.63 5.59
CA GLY A 65 -0.75 11.86 5.47
C GLY A 65 -1.42 11.02 4.39
N ALA A 66 -0.79 9.92 3.96
CA ALA A 66 -1.34 9.06 2.90
C ALA A 66 -2.71 8.49 3.30
N THR A 67 -3.60 8.36 2.31
CA THR A 67 -4.95 7.82 2.49
C THR A 67 -5.18 6.57 1.65
N ALA A 68 -4.28 6.28 0.72
CA ALA A 68 -4.38 5.13 -0.17
C ALA A 68 -3.04 4.39 -0.20
N CYS A 69 -3.12 3.10 -0.52
CA CYS A 69 -1.91 2.32 -0.73
C CYS A 69 -2.06 1.36 -1.91
N VAL A 70 -0.92 0.99 -2.49
CA VAL A 70 -0.82 -0.09 -3.47
C VAL A 70 0.06 -1.15 -2.85
N THR A 71 -0.43 -2.39 -2.81
CA THR A 71 0.31 -3.51 -2.21
C THR A 71 1.12 -4.23 -3.28
N MET A 72 2.44 -4.12 -3.18
CA MET A 72 3.38 -4.77 -4.10
C MET A 72 4.15 -5.86 -3.37
N VAL A 73 3.43 -6.71 -2.68
CA VAL A 73 3.97 -7.84 -1.91
C VAL A 73 3.46 -9.15 -2.50
N GLY A 74 4.12 -10.26 -2.16
CA GLY A 74 3.69 -11.58 -2.62
C GLY A 74 2.34 -12.00 -2.03
N ALA A 75 1.68 -12.97 -2.68
CA ALA A 75 0.34 -13.42 -2.29
C ALA A 75 0.27 -13.88 -0.82
N MET A 76 1.34 -14.51 -0.32
CA MET A 76 1.37 -15.01 1.05
C MET A 76 1.59 -13.93 2.11
N GLN A 77 2.06 -12.76 1.72
CA GLN A 77 2.27 -11.61 2.62
C GLN A 77 1.12 -10.61 2.53
N LEU A 78 0.19 -10.80 1.61
CA LEU A 78 -0.81 -9.80 1.27
C LEU A 78 -1.80 -9.54 2.41
N LEU A 79 -2.23 -10.58 3.11
CA LEU A 79 -3.14 -10.42 4.24
C LEU A 79 -2.54 -9.52 5.33
N ASP A 80 -1.30 -9.78 5.70
CA ASP A 80 -0.61 -8.99 6.73
C ASP A 80 -0.43 -7.54 6.26
N ALA A 81 -0.12 -7.34 4.99
CA ALA A 81 0.02 -6.00 4.42
C ALA A 81 -1.30 -5.23 4.47
N ILE A 82 -2.42 -5.87 4.13
CA ILE A 82 -3.74 -5.26 4.19
C ILE A 82 -4.10 -4.90 5.64
N LYS A 83 -3.86 -5.80 6.59
CA LYS A 83 -4.12 -5.53 8.00
C LYS A 83 -3.29 -4.34 8.51
N ASP A 84 -2.02 -4.28 8.12
CA ASP A 84 -1.13 -3.19 8.50
C ASP A 84 -1.64 -1.85 7.95
N ALA A 85 -2.05 -1.83 6.69
CA ALA A 85 -2.59 -0.62 6.05
C ALA A 85 -3.89 -0.16 6.72
N VAL A 86 -4.81 -1.09 7.00
CA VAL A 86 -6.08 -0.79 7.65
C VAL A 86 -5.85 -0.23 9.06
N ALA A 87 -4.95 -0.84 9.82
CA ALA A 87 -4.61 -0.39 11.17
C ALA A 87 -4.00 1.03 11.16
N ALA A 88 -3.34 1.40 10.08
CA ALA A 88 -2.74 2.72 9.91
C ALA A 88 -3.75 3.79 9.48
N GLY A 89 -4.99 3.41 9.17
CA GLY A 89 -6.05 4.32 8.75
C GLY A 89 -6.17 4.51 7.24
N ILE A 90 -5.52 3.69 6.44
CA ILE A 90 -5.66 3.71 4.98
C ILE A 90 -7.12 3.38 4.61
N LYS A 91 -7.70 4.15 3.70
CA LYS A 91 -9.10 4.00 3.28
C LYS A 91 -9.28 3.39 1.90
N LEU A 92 -8.23 3.37 1.09
CA LEU A 92 -8.28 2.75 -0.24
C LEU A 92 -7.05 1.86 -0.41
N ILE A 93 -7.28 0.59 -0.68
CA ILE A 93 -6.23 -0.41 -0.87
C ILE A 93 -6.37 -1.00 -2.26
N VAL A 94 -5.32 -0.89 -3.06
CA VAL A 94 -5.27 -1.47 -4.40
C VAL A 94 -4.28 -2.62 -4.39
N THR A 95 -4.73 -3.80 -4.80
CA THR A 95 -3.96 -5.04 -4.75
C THR A 95 -3.81 -5.62 -6.15
N PRO A 96 -2.70 -5.36 -6.85
CA PRO A 96 -2.47 -5.97 -8.16
C PRO A 96 -2.03 -7.43 -8.09
N THR A 97 -1.63 -7.91 -6.91
CA THR A 97 -1.17 -9.28 -6.70
C THR A 97 -2.31 -10.28 -6.85
N GLU A 98 -2.07 -11.37 -7.60
CA GLU A 98 -3.00 -12.48 -7.74
C GLU A 98 -2.57 -13.69 -6.91
N GLY A 99 -3.48 -14.66 -6.74
CA GLY A 99 -3.16 -15.93 -6.08
C GLY A 99 -3.27 -15.93 -4.57
N MET A 100 -3.95 -14.94 -3.99
CA MET A 100 -4.20 -14.91 -2.57
C MET A 100 -5.06 -16.10 -2.14
N PRO A 101 -4.68 -16.86 -1.08
CA PRO A 101 -5.49 -17.96 -0.58
C PRO A 101 -6.91 -17.51 -0.20
N VAL A 102 -7.92 -18.37 -0.45
CA VAL A 102 -9.33 -18.01 -0.21
C VAL A 102 -9.59 -17.60 1.24
N HIS A 103 -9.02 -18.31 2.21
CA HIS A 103 -9.19 -17.97 3.61
C HIS A 103 -8.62 -16.58 3.93
N ASP A 104 -7.46 -16.25 3.35
CA ASP A 104 -6.84 -14.95 3.52
C ASP A 104 -7.70 -13.86 2.89
N ALA A 105 -8.28 -14.13 1.72
CA ALA A 105 -9.12 -13.16 1.02
C ALA A 105 -10.39 -12.84 1.84
N VAL A 106 -11.01 -13.85 2.45
CA VAL A 106 -12.19 -13.66 3.30
C VAL A 106 -11.83 -12.83 4.53
N GLU A 107 -10.73 -13.16 5.19
CA GLU A 107 -10.28 -12.42 6.37
C GLU A 107 -9.93 -10.97 6.03
N ALA A 108 -9.25 -10.74 4.90
CA ALA A 108 -8.91 -9.41 4.42
C ALA A 108 -10.17 -8.59 4.15
N LEU A 109 -11.17 -9.18 3.50
CA LEU A 109 -12.43 -8.51 3.19
C LEU A 109 -13.16 -8.08 4.47
N GLU A 110 -13.22 -8.96 5.47
CA GLU A 110 -13.81 -8.63 6.76
C GLU A 110 -13.08 -7.47 7.44
N CYS A 111 -11.76 -7.51 7.43
CA CYS A 111 -10.92 -6.47 8.01
C CYS A 111 -11.16 -5.11 7.35
N VAL A 112 -11.19 -5.08 6.03
CA VAL A 112 -11.42 -3.86 5.23
C VAL A 112 -12.81 -3.30 5.49
N ARG A 113 -13.83 -4.14 5.49
CA ARG A 113 -15.21 -3.73 5.77
C ARG A 113 -15.38 -3.17 7.17
N ALA A 114 -14.80 -3.82 8.17
CA ALA A 114 -14.89 -3.36 9.56
C ALA A 114 -14.29 -1.97 9.73
N ALA A 115 -13.28 -1.62 8.94
CA ALA A 115 -12.62 -0.33 9.00
C ALA A 115 -13.28 0.74 8.12
N GLY A 116 -14.28 0.38 7.35
CA GLY A 116 -14.92 1.30 6.40
C GLY A 116 -14.00 1.68 5.24
N ALA A 117 -13.05 0.83 4.89
CA ALA A 117 -12.14 1.06 3.78
C ALA A 117 -12.64 0.37 2.51
N MET A 118 -12.04 0.71 1.37
CA MET A 118 -12.32 0.09 0.08
C MET A 118 -11.10 -0.71 -0.36
N TRP A 119 -11.36 -1.90 -0.89
CA TRP A 119 -10.33 -2.78 -1.41
C TRP A 119 -10.64 -3.12 -2.87
N ILE A 120 -9.69 -2.81 -3.75
CA ILE A 120 -9.74 -3.13 -5.17
C ILE A 120 -8.67 -4.19 -5.42
N GLY A 121 -9.11 -5.38 -5.76
CA GLY A 121 -8.21 -6.51 -5.96
C GLY A 121 -8.25 -7.06 -7.36
#